data_a97b7f228cf4353c2e1d81cde41c8553
#
_entry.id   a97b7f228cf4353c2e1d81cde41c8553
#
_cell.length_a   1.000
_cell.length_b   1.000
_cell.length_c   1.000
_cell.angle_alpha   90.00
_cell.angle_beta   90.00
_cell.angle_gamma   90.00
#
_symmetry.space_group_name_H-M   'P 1'
#
loop_
_entity.id
_entity.type
_entity.pdbx_description
1 polymer ?
#
loop_
_entity_poly.entity_id
_entity_poly.type
_entity_poly.pdbx_seq_one_letter_code
_entity_poly.pdbx_strand_id
1 'polypeptide(L)'
;IKDLSAQVQRSDKIALVGPNGCGKTTLLKLMLGQLKADHGRVHVGTKLEVAYFDQHRAELDPDRTVMDNLAEGKQEVMVNGKPRHVLGYLQDFLFHPKRAMTPVRALSGGERNRLLLARLFLKPSNLLILDEPTNDLDVETLELLEELIDGYQGTVLLVSHDREFVNNTVTECWIFEGEGHIGQ
;
A
#
# COMPACT_ATOMS: atom_id res chain seq x y z
N ILE A 1 -12.96 6.30 -18.62
CA ILE A 1 -13.82 5.31 -17.95
C ILE A 1 -15.25 5.54 -18.40
N LYS A 2 -15.88 4.50 -18.91
CA LYS A 2 -17.24 4.54 -19.46
C LYS A 2 -18.14 3.55 -18.74
N ASP A 3 -19.28 4.05 -18.29
CA ASP A 3 -20.40 3.23 -17.80
C ASP A 3 -20.02 2.17 -16.76
N LEU A 4 -19.11 2.53 -15.83
CA LEU A 4 -18.74 1.66 -14.74
C LEU A 4 -19.75 1.78 -13.61
N SER A 5 -20.33 0.66 -13.19
CA SER A 5 -21.11 0.54 -11.96
C SER A 5 -20.47 -0.54 -11.10
N ALA A 6 -19.94 -0.15 -9.96
CA ALA A 6 -19.22 -1.05 -9.09
C ALA A 6 -19.40 -0.63 -7.62
N GLN A 7 -19.23 -1.58 -6.74
CA GLN A 7 -19.28 -1.37 -5.30
C GLN A 7 -18.05 -1.98 -4.64
N VAL A 8 -17.39 -1.21 -3.80
CA VAL A 8 -16.29 -1.68 -2.94
C VAL A 8 -16.83 -1.75 -1.52
N GLN A 9 -16.82 -2.95 -0.95
CA GLN A 9 -17.26 -3.20 0.41
C GLN A 9 -16.07 -3.24 1.36
N ARG A 10 -16.35 -3.10 2.67
CA ARG A 10 -15.32 -3.23 3.70
C ARG A 10 -14.63 -4.60 3.61
N SER A 11 -13.32 -4.59 3.77
CA SER A 11 -12.46 -5.78 3.72
C SER A 11 -12.33 -6.42 2.33
N ASP A 12 -12.83 -5.80 1.28
CA ASP A 12 -12.57 -6.23 -0.08
C ASP A 12 -11.08 -6.04 -0.44
N LYS A 13 -10.55 -6.97 -1.21
CA LYS A 13 -9.20 -6.89 -1.78
C LYS A 13 -9.33 -6.92 -3.29
N ILE A 14 -9.16 -5.76 -3.90
CA ILE A 14 -9.42 -5.54 -5.33
C ILE A 14 -8.15 -5.08 -6.03
N ALA A 15 -7.83 -5.71 -7.15
CA ALA A 15 -6.76 -5.25 -8.02
C ALA A 15 -7.32 -4.53 -9.25
N LEU A 16 -6.68 -3.43 -9.60
CA LEU A 16 -6.89 -2.72 -10.85
C LEU A 16 -5.77 -3.13 -11.82
N VAL A 17 -6.12 -3.85 -12.87
CA VAL A 17 -5.16 -4.46 -13.79
C VAL A 17 -5.31 -3.86 -15.19
N GLY A 18 -4.20 -3.47 -15.77
CA GLY A 18 -4.18 -2.93 -17.13
C GLY A 18 -2.85 -2.25 -17.44
N PRO A 19 -2.62 -1.91 -18.73
CA PRO A 19 -1.39 -1.23 -19.13
C PRO A 19 -1.33 0.19 -18.56
N ASN A 20 -0.14 0.77 -18.56
CA ASN A 20 0.05 2.16 -18.18
C ASN A 20 -0.77 3.09 -19.07
N GLY A 21 -1.38 4.11 -18.48
CA GLY A 21 -2.21 5.06 -19.20
C GLY A 21 -3.63 4.59 -19.51
N CYS A 22 -4.07 3.45 -18.99
CA CYS A 22 -5.43 2.93 -19.24
C CYS A 22 -6.52 3.54 -18.36
N GLY A 23 -6.16 4.38 -17.38
CA GLY A 23 -7.12 5.05 -16.52
C GLY A 23 -7.17 4.54 -15.07
N LYS A 24 -6.24 3.71 -14.63
CA LYS A 24 -6.19 3.19 -13.25
C LYS A 24 -6.09 4.32 -12.23
N THR A 25 -5.16 5.25 -12.42
CA THR A 25 -5.00 6.43 -11.56
C THR A 25 -6.23 7.32 -11.58
N THR A 26 -6.84 7.50 -12.73
CA THR A 26 -8.08 8.27 -12.87
C THR A 26 -9.21 7.66 -12.05
N LEU A 27 -9.37 6.35 -12.11
CA LEU A 27 -10.38 5.65 -11.30
C LEU A 27 -10.12 5.83 -9.80
N LEU A 28 -8.88 5.70 -9.35
CA LEU A 28 -8.53 5.93 -7.95
C LEU A 28 -8.88 7.35 -7.50
N LYS A 29 -8.59 8.36 -8.30
CA LYS A 29 -8.91 9.76 -8.00
C LYS A 29 -10.42 9.99 -7.93
N LEU A 30 -11.20 9.36 -8.80
CA LEU A 30 -12.66 9.40 -8.75
C LEU A 30 -13.18 8.76 -7.46
N MET A 31 -12.68 7.59 -7.10
CA MET A 31 -13.10 6.88 -5.90
C MET A 31 -12.75 7.64 -4.62
N LEU A 32 -11.64 8.38 -4.60
CA LEU A 32 -11.20 9.19 -3.46
C LEU A 32 -11.83 10.59 -3.43
N GLY A 33 -12.67 10.93 -4.41
CA GLY A 33 -13.29 12.25 -4.50
C GLY A 33 -12.36 13.37 -4.97
N GLN A 34 -11.19 13.05 -5.50
CA GLN A 34 -10.23 14.03 -6.03
C GLN A 34 -10.58 14.51 -7.45
N LEU A 35 -11.41 13.76 -8.15
CA LEU A 35 -11.97 14.12 -9.44
C LEU A 35 -13.48 13.95 -9.41
N LYS A 36 -14.19 14.77 -10.18
CA LYS A 36 -15.64 14.63 -10.37
C LYS A 36 -15.93 13.76 -11.57
N ALA A 37 -16.93 12.89 -11.46
CA ALA A 37 -17.44 12.14 -12.59
C ALA A 37 -18.19 13.07 -13.56
N ASP A 38 -18.04 12.86 -14.86
CA ASP A 38 -18.79 13.60 -15.88
C ASP A 38 -20.28 13.26 -15.80
N HIS A 39 -20.59 11.99 -15.58
CA HIS A 39 -21.95 11.46 -15.39
C HIS A 39 -21.92 10.44 -14.24
N GLY A 40 -23.04 10.29 -13.56
CA GLY A 40 -23.18 9.35 -12.47
C GLY A 40 -22.74 9.91 -11.11
N ARG A 41 -22.60 9.02 -10.15
CA ARG A 41 -22.29 9.37 -8.77
C ARG A 41 -21.19 8.48 -8.21
N VAL A 42 -20.37 9.08 -7.35
CA VAL A 42 -19.42 8.35 -6.49
C VAL A 42 -19.84 8.61 -5.05
N HIS A 43 -20.18 7.55 -4.33
CA HIS A 43 -20.52 7.63 -2.91
C HIS A 43 -19.42 7.02 -2.08
N VAL A 44 -18.83 7.81 -1.18
CA VAL A 44 -17.76 7.37 -0.29
C VAL A 44 -18.32 7.20 1.12
N GLY A 45 -18.03 6.07 1.75
CA GLY A 45 -18.45 5.78 3.12
C GLY A 45 -17.86 6.77 4.12
N THR A 46 -18.46 6.81 5.31
CA THR A 46 -18.01 7.68 6.41
C THR A 46 -16.80 7.10 7.13
N LYS A 47 -16.00 7.97 7.77
CA LYS A 47 -14.81 7.62 8.59
C LYS A 47 -13.72 6.88 7.80
N LEU A 48 -13.55 7.25 6.53
CA LEU A 48 -12.51 6.67 5.70
C LEU A 48 -11.14 7.23 6.08
N GLU A 49 -10.22 6.35 6.50
CA GLU A 49 -8.82 6.66 6.75
C GLU A 49 -7.97 5.96 5.69
N VAL A 50 -7.34 6.74 4.81
CA VAL A 50 -6.61 6.23 3.65
C VAL A 50 -5.11 6.22 3.92
N ALA A 51 -4.47 5.07 3.70
CA ALA A 51 -3.03 4.95 3.56
C ALA A 51 -2.71 4.70 2.08
N TYR A 52 -2.00 5.63 1.47
CA TYR A 52 -1.62 5.55 0.06
C TYR A 52 -0.12 5.29 -0.06
N PHE A 53 0.26 4.23 -0.73
CA PHE A 53 1.65 3.91 -1.02
C PHE A 53 1.92 4.03 -2.52
N ASP A 54 2.78 4.98 -2.86
CA ASP A 54 3.40 5.11 -4.18
C ASP A 54 4.91 5.05 -3.96
N GLN A 55 5.55 4.01 -4.47
CA GLN A 55 6.98 3.77 -4.30
C GLN A 55 7.84 4.94 -4.80
N HIS A 56 7.39 5.65 -5.85
CA HIS A 56 8.11 6.79 -6.41
C HIS A 56 8.02 8.05 -5.55
N ARG A 57 7.01 8.15 -4.68
CA ARG A 57 6.77 9.31 -3.81
C ARG A 57 7.06 9.04 -2.34
N ALA A 58 7.37 7.81 -2.00
CA ALA A 58 7.66 7.44 -0.62
C ALA A 58 9.08 7.88 -0.26
N GLU A 59 9.19 8.68 0.78
CA GLU A 59 10.46 9.27 1.22
C GLU A 59 10.80 8.83 2.65
N LEU A 60 12.06 8.50 2.83
CA LEU A 60 12.67 8.29 4.13
C LEU A 60 13.72 9.38 4.33
N ASP A 61 13.93 9.82 5.58
CA ASP A 61 15.02 10.74 5.90
C ASP A 61 16.35 9.96 5.90
N PRO A 62 17.25 10.21 4.93
CA PRO A 62 18.49 9.42 4.81
C PRO A 62 19.48 9.66 5.96
N ASP A 63 19.38 10.77 6.65
CA ASP A 63 20.28 11.13 7.74
C ASP A 63 19.84 10.59 9.10
N ARG A 64 18.60 10.16 9.19
CA ARG A 64 18.04 9.52 10.40
C ARG A 64 18.25 8.02 10.38
N THR A 65 18.21 7.41 11.57
CA THR A 65 18.29 5.96 11.70
C THR A 65 17.01 5.27 11.26
N VAL A 66 17.08 3.96 11.05
CA VAL A 66 15.91 3.11 10.77
C VAL A 66 14.84 3.31 11.86
N MET A 67 15.27 3.25 13.11
CA MET A 67 14.38 3.40 14.26
C MET A 67 13.71 4.79 14.29
N ASP A 68 14.46 5.85 14.05
CA ASP A 68 13.94 7.23 14.06
C ASP A 68 12.98 7.51 12.91
N ASN A 69 13.14 6.88 11.77
CA ASN A 69 12.20 7.00 10.66
C ASN A 69 10.81 6.40 10.99
N LEU A 70 10.74 5.47 11.93
CA LEU A 70 9.48 4.87 12.39
C LEU A 70 8.94 5.53 13.65
N ALA A 71 9.77 5.67 14.66
CA ALA A 71 9.34 6.02 16.01
C ALA A 71 9.61 7.46 16.43
N GLU A 72 10.27 8.24 15.57
CA GLU A 72 10.54 9.68 15.79
C GLU A 72 11.19 9.96 17.15
N GLY A 73 12.21 9.17 17.50
CA GLY A 73 12.93 9.29 18.76
C GLY A 73 12.31 8.57 19.95
N LYS A 74 11.17 7.92 19.77
CA LYS A 74 10.53 7.10 20.80
C LYS A 74 11.01 5.66 20.71
N GLN A 75 10.77 4.88 21.77
CA GLN A 75 11.09 3.46 21.79
C GLN A 75 9.91 2.56 21.42
N GLU A 76 8.70 3.13 21.41
CA GLU A 76 7.47 2.40 21.12
C GLU A 76 6.73 2.99 19.95
N VAL A 77 6.02 2.12 19.24
CA VAL A 77 5.10 2.48 18.16
C VAL A 77 3.71 1.92 18.49
N MET A 78 2.68 2.58 18.00
CA MET A 78 1.30 2.12 18.17
C MET A 78 0.90 1.21 17.02
N VAL A 79 0.58 -0.04 17.33
CA VAL A 79 0.13 -1.04 16.35
C VAL A 79 -1.26 -1.51 16.76
N ASN A 80 -2.26 -1.24 15.92
CA ASN A 80 -3.67 -1.58 16.19
C ASN A 80 -4.16 -1.07 17.56
N GLY A 81 -3.76 0.15 17.93
CA GLY A 81 -4.14 0.77 19.20
C GLY A 81 -3.37 0.29 20.42
N LYS A 82 -2.38 -0.58 20.25
CA LYS A 82 -1.55 -1.10 21.34
C LYS A 82 -0.09 -0.66 21.18
N PRO A 83 0.58 -0.26 22.27
CA PRO A 83 2.01 0.05 22.20
C PRO A 83 2.82 -1.22 21.95
N ARG A 84 3.85 -1.10 21.12
CA ARG A 84 4.78 -2.15 20.83
C ARG A 84 6.19 -1.59 20.71
N HIS A 85 7.20 -2.28 21.25
CA HIS A 85 8.57 -1.84 21.11
C HIS A 85 8.98 -1.82 19.63
N VAL A 86 9.61 -0.74 19.21
CA VAL A 86 9.98 -0.55 17.80
C VAL A 86 10.90 -1.64 17.27
N LEU A 87 11.79 -2.17 18.08
CA LEU A 87 12.68 -3.27 17.68
C LEU A 87 11.90 -4.55 17.35
N GLY A 88 10.88 -4.88 18.13
CA GLY A 88 10.02 -6.02 17.86
C GLY A 88 9.21 -5.82 16.58
N TYR A 89 8.72 -4.60 16.35
CA TYR A 89 8.02 -4.26 15.12
C TYR A 89 8.93 -4.39 13.90
N LEU A 90 10.17 -3.88 13.99
CA LEU A 90 11.15 -3.98 12.91
C LEU A 90 11.52 -5.42 12.56
N GLN A 91 11.54 -6.33 13.55
CA GLN A 91 11.78 -7.75 13.28
C GLN A 91 10.71 -8.36 12.39
N ASP A 92 9.47 -7.92 12.49
CA ASP A 92 8.38 -8.37 11.60
C ASP A 92 8.61 -7.92 10.14
N PHE A 93 9.43 -6.89 9.94
CA PHE A 93 9.83 -6.40 8.63
C PHE A 93 11.26 -6.84 8.25
N LEU A 94 11.73 -7.93 8.85
CA LEU A 94 12.99 -8.60 8.53
C LEU A 94 14.24 -7.76 8.87
N PHE A 95 14.12 -6.85 9.83
CA PHE A 95 15.27 -6.12 10.36
C PHE A 95 15.84 -6.80 11.61
N HIS A 96 17.13 -7.09 11.56
CA HIS A 96 17.86 -7.49 12.76
C HIS A 96 17.95 -6.30 13.72
N PRO A 97 17.82 -6.51 15.06
CA PRO A 97 17.90 -5.40 16.02
C PRO A 97 19.16 -4.53 15.90
N LYS A 98 20.27 -5.11 15.49
CA LYS A 98 21.53 -4.38 15.24
C LYS A 98 21.44 -3.34 14.11
N ARG A 99 20.45 -3.46 13.22
CA ARG A 99 20.24 -2.52 12.11
C ARG A 99 19.39 -1.31 12.49
N ALA A 100 18.78 -1.32 13.67
CA ALA A 100 17.85 -0.27 14.10
C ALA A 100 18.51 1.12 14.17
N MET A 101 19.77 1.19 14.54
CA MET A 101 20.53 2.43 14.67
C MET A 101 21.32 2.79 13.40
N THR A 102 21.16 2.03 12.33
CA THR A 102 21.83 2.29 11.05
C THR A 102 21.16 3.49 10.37
N PRO A 103 21.94 4.47 9.85
CA PRO A 103 21.38 5.54 9.03
C PRO A 103 20.73 4.96 7.77
N VAL A 104 19.59 5.51 7.37
CA VAL A 104 18.84 5.02 6.22
C VAL A 104 19.66 5.05 4.93
N ARG A 105 20.54 6.04 4.78
CA ARG A 105 21.45 6.12 3.60
C ARG A 105 22.36 4.91 3.44
N ALA A 106 22.62 4.15 4.51
CA ALA A 106 23.47 2.97 4.49
C ALA A 106 22.70 1.67 4.21
N LEU A 107 21.39 1.74 4.05
CA LEU A 107 20.54 0.58 3.77
C LEU A 107 20.67 0.11 2.32
N SER A 108 20.53 -1.18 2.10
CA SER A 108 20.31 -1.75 0.78
C SER A 108 18.95 -1.34 0.22
N GLY A 109 18.73 -1.52 -1.08
CA GLY A 109 17.43 -1.26 -1.69
C GLY A 109 16.30 -2.09 -1.07
N GLY A 110 16.55 -3.37 -0.80
CA GLY A 110 15.57 -4.25 -0.15
C GLY A 110 15.24 -3.81 1.28
N GLU A 111 16.24 -3.45 2.06
CA GLU A 111 16.04 -2.92 3.42
C GLU A 111 15.24 -1.62 3.39
N ARG A 112 15.53 -0.73 2.45
CA ARG A 112 14.79 0.52 2.29
C ARG A 112 13.32 0.27 1.96
N ASN A 113 13.05 -0.64 1.06
CA ASN A 113 11.68 -1.00 0.69
C ASN A 113 10.91 -1.59 1.89
N ARG A 114 11.55 -2.46 2.68
CA ARG A 114 10.93 -3.02 3.89
C ARG A 114 10.65 -1.95 4.93
N LEU A 115 11.54 -0.98 5.08
CA LEU A 115 11.32 0.15 6.01
C LEU A 115 10.14 1.03 5.55
N LEU A 116 10.00 1.28 4.26
CA LEU A 116 8.85 2.00 3.70
C LEU A 116 7.54 1.26 3.98
N LEU A 117 7.53 -0.05 3.84
CA LEU A 117 6.36 -0.86 4.19
C LEU A 117 6.06 -0.81 5.69
N ALA A 118 7.08 -0.91 6.54
CA ALA A 118 6.92 -0.81 7.99
C ALA A 118 6.27 0.53 8.38
N ARG A 119 6.71 1.61 7.76
CA ARG A 119 6.16 2.95 7.98
C ARG A 119 4.73 3.08 7.50
N LEU A 120 4.42 2.51 6.34
CA LEU A 120 3.07 2.51 5.77
C LEU A 120 2.07 1.82 6.69
N PHE A 121 2.42 0.62 7.19
CA PHE A 121 1.52 -0.18 8.02
C PHE A 121 1.40 0.32 9.46
N LEU A 122 2.25 1.25 9.89
CA LEU A 122 2.07 1.96 11.17
C LEU A 122 0.98 3.01 11.11
N LYS A 123 0.72 3.57 9.94
CA LYS A 123 -0.31 4.59 9.78
C LYS A 123 -1.69 3.97 10.02
N PRO A 124 -2.49 4.50 10.96
CA PRO A 124 -3.85 4.04 11.12
C PRO A 124 -4.62 4.21 9.82
N SER A 125 -5.25 3.14 9.35
CA SER A 125 -6.01 3.17 8.09
C SER A 125 -7.07 2.10 8.06
N ASN A 126 -8.09 2.31 7.24
CA ASN A 126 -9.11 1.32 6.91
C ASN A 126 -9.23 1.11 5.39
N LEU A 127 -8.52 1.92 4.62
CA LEU A 127 -8.34 1.74 3.18
C LEU A 127 -6.86 1.86 2.85
N LEU A 128 -6.30 0.79 2.31
CA LEU A 128 -4.92 0.72 1.86
C LEU A 128 -4.89 0.74 0.34
N ILE A 129 -4.20 1.72 -0.23
CA ILE A 129 -3.98 1.81 -1.66
C ILE A 129 -2.51 1.57 -1.95
N LEU A 130 -2.22 0.55 -2.74
CA LEU A 130 -0.88 0.18 -3.17
C LEU A 130 -0.76 0.40 -4.67
N ASP A 131 0.03 1.40 -5.05
CA ASP A 131 0.24 1.77 -6.45
C ASP A 131 1.58 1.24 -6.93
N GLU A 132 1.54 0.18 -7.74
CA GLU A 132 2.71 -0.53 -8.27
C GLU A 132 3.74 -0.90 -7.17
N PRO A 133 3.30 -1.59 -6.10
CA PRO A 133 4.17 -1.83 -4.93
C PRO A 133 5.27 -2.86 -5.18
N THR A 134 5.17 -3.65 -6.25
CA THR A 134 6.09 -4.77 -6.51
C THR A 134 7.31 -4.38 -7.36
N ASN A 135 7.37 -3.15 -7.87
CA ASN A 135 8.50 -2.69 -8.66
C ASN A 135 9.80 -2.74 -7.83
N ASP A 136 10.82 -3.38 -8.38
CA ASP A 136 12.15 -3.50 -7.80
C ASP A 136 12.20 -4.20 -6.42
N LEU A 137 11.17 -4.99 -6.06
CA LEU A 137 11.18 -5.78 -4.84
C LEU A 137 11.95 -7.11 -5.04
N ASP A 138 12.78 -7.45 -4.04
CA ASP A 138 13.33 -8.79 -3.96
C ASP A 138 12.26 -9.81 -3.51
N VAL A 139 12.54 -11.10 -3.67
CA VAL A 139 11.59 -12.18 -3.35
C VAL A 139 11.15 -12.13 -1.89
N GLU A 140 12.08 -11.88 -0.99
CA GLU A 140 11.82 -11.83 0.45
C GLU A 140 10.86 -10.70 0.82
N THR A 141 11.07 -9.51 0.25
CA THR A 141 10.17 -8.36 0.45
C THR A 141 8.81 -8.59 -0.19
N LEU A 142 8.77 -9.24 -1.34
CA LEU A 142 7.53 -9.57 -2.03
C LEU A 142 6.67 -10.53 -1.19
N GLU A 143 7.26 -11.57 -0.63
CA GLU A 143 6.56 -12.52 0.26
C GLU A 143 6.05 -11.83 1.52
N LEU A 144 6.85 -10.93 2.09
CA LEU A 144 6.44 -10.11 3.24
C LEU A 144 5.22 -9.26 2.88
N LEU A 145 5.22 -8.61 1.74
CA LEU A 145 4.09 -7.78 1.30
C LEU A 145 2.82 -8.61 1.12
N GLU A 146 2.93 -9.81 0.56
CA GLU A 146 1.80 -10.74 0.42
C GLU A 146 1.19 -11.09 1.79
N GLU A 147 2.03 -11.40 2.78
CA GLU A 147 1.59 -11.69 4.15
C GLU A 147 0.92 -10.47 4.80
N LEU A 148 1.48 -9.28 4.61
CA LEU A 148 0.92 -8.04 5.17
C LEU A 148 -0.47 -7.75 4.60
N ILE A 149 -0.65 -7.95 3.31
CA ILE A 149 -1.96 -7.76 2.65
C ILE A 149 -2.96 -8.80 3.16
N ASP A 150 -2.54 -10.05 3.29
CA ASP A 150 -3.40 -11.12 3.78
C ASP A 150 -3.90 -10.85 5.21
N GLY A 151 -3.04 -10.33 6.06
CA GLY A 151 -3.37 -9.97 7.44
C GLY A 151 -4.05 -8.63 7.63
N TYR A 152 -4.16 -7.82 6.58
CA TYR A 152 -4.75 -6.49 6.68
C TYR A 152 -6.27 -6.56 6.82
N GLN A 153 -6.81 -5.92 7.87
CA GLN A 153 -8.23 -5.99 8.24
C GLN A 153 -9.14 -5.05 7.43
N GLY A 154 -8.57 -4.05 6.77
CA GLY A 154 -9.33 -3.08 5.99
C GLY A 154 -9.47 -3.48 4.52
N THR A 155 -9.93 -2.53 3.73
CA THR A 155 -10.06 -2.65 2.29
C THR A 155 -8.72 -2.38 1.60
N VAL A 156 -8.36 -3.17 0.60
CA VAL A 156 -7.15 -3.00 -0.20
C VAL A 156 -7.51 -2.74 -1.65
N LEU A 157 -6.96 -1.66 -2.20
CA LEU A 157 -6.99 -1.38 -3.64
C LEU A 157 -5.55 -1.47 -4.16
N LEU A 158 -5.31 -2.45 -5.01
CA LEU A 158 -3.99 -2.74 -5.57
C LEU A 158 -3.95 -2.36 -7.04
N VAL A 159 -3.04 -1.47 -7.40
CA VAL A 159 -2.73 -1.17 -8.80
C VAL A 159 -1.45 -1.92 -9.16
N SER A 160 -1.53 -2.90 -10.03
CA SER A 160 -0.38 -3.70 -10.42
C SER A 160 -0.54 -4.29 -11.82
N HIS A 161 0.60 -4.52 -12.49
CA HIS A 161 0.68 -5.29 -13.73
C HIS A 161 1.31 -6.69 -13.49
N ASP A 162 1.71 -6.98 -12.27
CA ASP A 162 2.25 -8.28 -11.85
C ASP A 162 1.09 -9.25 -11.55
N ARG A 163 0.79 -10.11 -12.51
CA ARG A 163 -0.35 -11.04 -12.43
C ARG A 163 -0.20 -12.09 -11.33
N GLU A 164 1.00 -12.58 -11.11
CA GLU A 164 1.24 -13.58 -10.06
C GLU A 164 0.99 -12.98 -8.67
N PHE A 165 1.52 -11.79 -8.42
CA PHE A 165 1.28 -11.06 -7.17
C PHE A 165 -0.22 -10.77 -6.97
N VAL A 166 -0.90 -10.33 -8.01
CA VAL A 166 -2.35 -10.08 -7.99
C VAL A 166 -3.10 -11.35 -7.63
N ASN A 167 -2.79 -12.47 -8.28
CA ASN A 167 -3.46 -13.75 -8.01
C ASN A 167 -3.25 -14.24 -6.57
N ASN A 168 -2.10 -13.94 -5.98
CA ASN A 168 -1.77 -14.38 -4.61
C ASN A 168 -2.39 -13.49 -3.52
N THR A 169 -2.85 -12.29 -3.85
CA THR A 169 -3.21 -11.30 -2.84
C THR A 169 -4.66 -10.84 -2.85
N VAL A 170 -5.32 -10.81 -4.00
CA VAL A 170 -6.66 -10.23 -4.12
C VAL A 170 -7.75 -11.26 -4.40
N THR A 171 -8.99 -10.89 -4.04
CA THR A 171 -10.17 -11.72 -4.26
C THR A 171 -10.96 -11.28 -5.50
N GLU A 172 -10.72 -10.08 -6.01
CA GLU A 172 -11.43 -9.53 -7.15
C GLU A 172 -10.47 -8.70 -8.02
N CYS A 173 -10.63 -8.79 -9.33
CA CYS A 173 -9.86 -8.01 -10.29
C CYS A 173 -10.78 -7.16 -11.15
N TRP A 174 -10.42 -5.89 -11.32
CA TRP A 174 -11.04 -5.00 -12.29
C TRP A 174 -10.05 -4.79 -13.44
N ILE A 175 -10.42 -5.31 -14.61
CA ILE A 175 -9.54 -5.35 -15.78
C ILE A 175 -9.90 -4.20 -16.71
N PHE A 176 -8.92 -3.36 -17.01
CA PHE A 176 -9.08 -2.27 -17.97
C PHE A 176 -8.91 -2.84 -19.38
N GLU A 177 -10.03 -2.96 -20.10
CA GLU A 177 -10.13 -3.63 -21.40
C GLU A 177 -9.82 -2.70 -22.58
N GLY A 178 -9.58 -1.43 -22.31
CA GLY A 178 -9.36 -0.41 -23.33
C GLY A 178 -10.61 0.42 -23.62
N GLU A 179 -10.43 1.51 -24.35
CA GLU A 179 -11.50 2.45 -24.72
C GLU A 179 -12.36 2.95 -23.56
N GLY A 180 -11.84 2.87 -22.34
CA GLY A 180 -12.53 3.30 -21.13
C GLY A 180 -13.42 2.25 -20.47
N HIS A 181 -13.46 1.02 -20.99
CA HIS A 181 -14.22 -0.08 -20.41
C HIS A 181 -13.43 -0.84 -19.34
N ILE A 182 -14.12 -1.26 -18.28
CA ILE A 182 -13.56 -2.01 -17.16
C ILE A 182 -14.41 -3.26 -16.94
N GLY A 183 -13.78 -4.44 -17.05
CA GLY A 183 -14.37 -5.72 -16.69
C GLY A 183 -14.13 -6.06 -15.21
N GLN A 184 -15.06 -6.77 -14.60
CA GLN A 184 -15.01 -7.22 -13.20
C GLN A 184 -14.93 -8.74 -13.10
#